data_912c5f35630eb694ecda723825de29d7
#
_entry.id   912c5f35630eb694ecda723825de29d7
#
_cell.length_a   1.000
_cell.length_b   1.000
_cell.length_c   1.000
_cell.angle_alpha   90.00
_cell.angle_beta   90.00
_cell.angle_gamma   90.00
#
_symmetry.space_group_name_H-M   'P 1'
#
loop_
_entity.id
_entity.type
_entity.pdbx_description
1 polymer ?
#
loop_
_entity_poly.entity_id
_entity_poly.type
_entity_poly.pdbx_seq_one_letter_code
_entity_poly.pdbx_strand_id
1 'polypeptide(L)' 'MYISDDIIKSELIPNLKAAMNNILSEYDKNSKQYTILKKQFKFILDTAKEINVADA' A
#
# COMPACT_ATOMS: atom_id res chain seq x y z
N MET A 1 14.13 -13.66 -9.51
CA MET A 1 13.93 -12.48 -10.38
C MET A 1 14.18 -11.22 -9.59
N TYR A 2 14.99 -10.32 -10.10
CA TYR A 2 15.34 -9.09 -9.41
C TYR A 2 14.39 -7.96 -9.81
N ILE A 3 13.82 -7.27 -8.82
CA ILE A 3 12.96 -6.11 -9.05
C ILE A 3 13.72 -4.89 -8.56
N SER A 4 13.96 -3.93 -9.45
CA SER A 4 14.71 -2.72 -9.12
C SER A 4 13.90 -1.79 -8.21
N ASP A 5 14.61 -0.94 -7.47
CA ASP A 5 13.98 0.07 -6.62
C ASP A 5 13.09 1.01 -7.43
N ASP A 6 13.50 1.32 -8.66
CA ASP A 6 12.73 2.22 -9.52
C ASP A 6 11.37 1.62 -9.87
N ILE A 7 11.33 0.32 -10.16
CA ILE A 7 10.06 -0.36 -10.47
C ILE A 7 9.17 -0.40 -9.23
N ILE A 8 9.74 -0.68 -8.06
CA ILE A 8 8.96 -0.69 -6.82
C ILE A 8 8.33 0.68 -6.57
N LYS A 9 9.10 1.74 -6.69
CA LYS A 9 8.61 3.10 -6.42
C LYS A 9 7.69 3.63 -7.49
N SER A 10 7.98 3.34 -8.77
CA SER A 10 7.24 3.94 -9.87
C SER A 10 5.99 3.15 -10.27
N GLU A 11 5.95 1.85 -9.99
CA GLU A 11 4.86 1.00 -10.44
C GLU A 11 4.18 0.22 -9.33
N LEU A 12 4.96 -0.49 -8.50
CA LEU A 12 4.36 -1.39 -7.51
C LEU A 12 3.66 -0.65 -6.39
N ILE A 13 4.32 0.33 -5.78
CA ILE A 13 3.73 1.08 -4.67
C ILE A 13 2.53 1.90 -5.14
N PRO A 14 2.59 2.65 -6.25
CA PRO A 14 1.41 3.36 -6.74
C PRO A 14 0.25 2.43 -7.11
N ASN A 15 0.54 1.29 -7.73
CA ASN A 15 -0.51 0.32 -8.08
C ASN A 15 -1.15 -0.29 -6.84
N LEU A 16 -0.33 -0.63 -5.83
CA LEU A 16 -0.84 -1.15 -4.57
C LEU A 16 -1.72 -0.11 -3.87
N LYS A 17 -1.28 1.13 -3.85
CA LYS A 17 -2.04 2.23 -3.26
C LYS A 17 -3.37 2.43 -3.98
N ALA A 18 -3.38 2.36 -5.30
CA ALA A 18 -4.60 2.50 -6.08
C ALA A 18 -5.58 1.36 -5.79
N ALA A 19 -5.07 0.12 -5.71
CA ALA A 19 -5.91 -1.05 -5.38
C ALA A 19 -6.52 -0.91 -3.98
N MET A 20 -5.72 -0.46 -3.02
CA MET A 20 -6.20 -0.24 -1.66
C MET A 20 -7.29 0.84 -1.61
N ASN A 21 -7.11 1.93 -2.35
CA ASN A 21 -8.12 2.99 -2.43
C ASN A 21 -9.40 2.49 -3.07
N ASN A 22 -9.32 1.65 -4.09
CA ASN A 22 -10.50 1.05 -4.70
C ASN A 22 -11.26 0.17 -3.71
N ILE A 23 -10.56 -0.63 -2.92
CA ILE A 23 -11.19 -1.46 -1.90
C ILE A 23 -11.86 -0.56 -0.85
N LEU A 24 -11.16 0.46 -0.38
CA LEU A 24 -11.71 1.36 0.65
C LEU A 24 -12.94 2.10 0.15
N SER A 25 -13.00 2.43 -1.15
CA SER A 25 -14.12 3.18 -1.70
C SER A 25 -15.46 2.41 -1.61
N GLU A 26 -15.39 1.09 -1.44
CA GLU A 26 -16.59 0.26 -1.29
C GLU A 26 -17.14 0.23 0.13
N TYR A 27 -16.41 0.80 1.08
CA TYR A 27 -16.82 0.86 2.47
C TYR A 27 -17.25 2.25 2.87
N ASP A 28 -18.19 2.31 3.82
CA ASP A 28 -18.61 3.60 4.38
C ASP A 28 -17.45 4.20 5.16
N LYS A 29 -17.14 5.47 4.90
CA LYS A 29 -16.05 6.18 5.57
C LYS A 29 -16.22 6.25 7.08
N ASN A 30 -17.46 6.13 7.55
CA ASN A 30 -17.78 6.18 8.98
C ASN A 30 -17.81 4.80 9.61
N SER A 31 -17.57 3.74 8.86
CA SER A 31 -17.61 2.38 9.38
C SER A 31 -16.32 2.01 10.10
N LYS A 32 -16.43 1.05 11.03
CA LYS A 32 -15.25 0.52 11.70
C LYS A 32 -14.35 -0.24 10.72
N GLN A 33 -14.95 -0.94 9.77
CA GLN A 33 -14.19 -1.66 8.75
C GLN A 33 -13.30 -0.72 7.93
N TYR A 34 -13.82 0.43 7.55
CA TYR A 34 -13.03 1.41 6.80
C TYR A 34 -11.81 1.86 7.61
N THR A 35 -12.03 2.20 8.88
CA THR A 35 -10.95 2.66 9.76
C THR A 35 -9.88 1.59 9.95
N ILE A 36 -10.30 0.36 10.19
CA ILE A 36 -9.37 -0.76 10.38
C ILE A 36 -8.57 -1.04 9.12
N LEU A 37 -9.26 -1.13 7.98
CA LEU A 37 -8.60 -1.40 6.70
C LEU A 37 -7.62 -0.29 6.33
N LYS A 38 -7.98 0.95 6.57
CA LYS A 38 -7.11 2.09 6.27
C LYS A 38 -5.82 2.01 7.07
N LYS A 39 -5.90 1.67 8.34
CA LYS A 39 -4.71 1.50 9.18
C LYS A 39 -3.84 0.34 8.71
N GLN A 40 -4.46 -0.78 8.36
CA GLN A 40 -3.73 -1.96 7.87
C GLN A 40 -3.06 -1.68 6.53
N PHE A 41 -3.74 -1.00 5.63
CA PHE A 41 -3.17 -0.64 4.33
C PHE A 41 -1.99 0.31 4.48
N LYS A 42 -2.11 1.28 5.37
CA LYS A 42 -1.00 2.18 5.65
C LYS A 42 0.21 1.42 6.17
N PHE A 43 0.00 0.47 7.07
CA PHE A 43 1.08 -0.36 7.60
C PHE A 43 1.74 -1.17 6.48
N ILE A 44 0.95 -1.76 5.59
CA ILE A 44 1.48 -2.53 4.46
C ILE A 44 2.33 -1.65 3.54
N LEU A 45 1.86 -0.45 3.23
CA LEU A 45 2.61 0.48 2.39
C LEU A 45 3.92 0.91 3.05
N ASP A 46 3.89 1.21 4.32
CA ASP A 46 5.09 1.60 5.06
C ASP A 46 6.10 0.45 5.12
N THR A 47 5.61 -0.77 5.32
CA THR A 47 6.46 -1.96 5.34
C THR A 47 7.10 -2.20 3.97
N ALA A 48 6.34 -2.02 2.89
CA ALA A 48 6.87 -2.17 1.54
C ALA A 48 7.99 -1.15 1.28
N LYS A 49 7.83 0.07 1.76
CA LYS A 49 8.86 1.10 1.62
C LYS A 49 10.12 0.74 2.42
N GLU A 50 9.95 0.19 3.62
CA GLU A 50 11.07 -0.21 4.46
C GLU A 50 11.86 -1.35 3.83
N ILE A 51 11.18 -2.34 3.26
CA ILE A 51 11.84 -3.46 2.57
C ILE A 51 12.70 -2.93 1.43
N ASN A 52 12.16 -1.98 0.67
CA ASN A 52 12.88 -1.36 -0.43
C ASN A 52 14.15 -0.64 0.05
N VAL A 53 14.06 0.06 1.18
CA VAL A 53 15.22 0.76 1.75
C VAL A 53 16.23 -0.24 2.31
N ALA A 54 15.79 -1.32 2.92
CA ALA A 54 16.67 -2.32 3.51
C ALA A 54 17.51 -3.05 2.46
N ASP A 55 16.97 -3.21 1.26
CA ASP A 55 17.68 -3.87 0.17
C ASP A 55 18.72 -2.96 -0.50
N ALA A 56 18.63 -1.69 -0.25
CA ALA A 56 19.62 -0.76 -0.76
C ALA A 56 20.90 -0.79 0.08
#